data_92f8d3f10e03f35bde048b0d706cf068
#
_entry.id   92f8d3f10e03f35bde048b0d706cf068
#
_cell.length_a   1.000
_cell.length_b   1.000
_cell.length_c   1.000
_cell.angle_alpha   90.00
_cell.angle_beta   90.00
_cell.angle_gamma   90.00
#
_symmetry.space_group_name_H-M   'P 1'
#
loop_
_entity.id
_entity.type
_entity.pdbx_description
1 polymer ?
#
loop_
_entity_poly.entity_id
_entity_poly.type
_entity_poly.pdbx_seq_one_letter_code
_entity_poly.pdbx_strand_id
1 'polypeptide(L)'
;MDKKEILDFITKHPTAYMATVDGTKPHVRAMGTYRADENGIIFSMQTPKDVYKQLVKNPETELCYFADGVQLRVSGRMQESTDLNLRKEIVEKRTFYKPGVDKDGWGYVGVFILKHGKAAVIDSKAAPGFPKNFVDL
;
A
#
# COMPACT_ATOMS: atom_id res chain seq x y z
N MET A 1 17.04 -2.55 9.07
CA MET A 1 16.76 -1.68 7.90
C MET A 1 16.43 -0.28 8.35
N ASP A 2 17.03 0.71 7.72
CA ASP A 2 16.59 2.10 7.85
C ASP A 2 15.43 2.41 6.88
N LYS A 3 14.92 3.62 6.91
CA LYS A 3 13.79 4.04 6.05
C LYS A 3 14.10 3.83 4.57
N LYS A 4 15.29 4.20 4.10
CA LYS A 4 15.67 4.04 2.69
C LYS A 4 15.69 2.58 2.28
N GLU A 5 16.28 1.72 3.09
CA GLU A 5 16.34 0.28 2.83
C GLU A 5 14.94 -0.35 2.79
N ILE A 6 14.02 0.12 3.65
CA ILE A 6 12.62 -0.34 3.65
C ILE A 6 11.93 0.05 2.34
N LEU A 7 12.09 1.31 1.90
CA LEU A 7 11.49 1.77 0.65
C LEU A 7 12.08 1.02 -0.56
N ASP A 8 13.37 0.75 -0.56
CA ASP A 8 14.03 -0.05 -1.59
C ASP A 8 13.52 -1.49 -1.60
N PHE A 9 13.32 -2.09 -0.42
CA PHE A 9 12.75 -3.43 -0.29
C PHE A 9 11.34 -3.50 -0.88
N ILE A 10 10.48 -2.52 -0.57
CA ILE A 10 9.13 -2.44 -1.13
C ILE A 10 9.17 -2.28 -2.65
N THR A 11 10.06 -1.44 -3.15
CA THR A 11 10.21 -1.21 -4.59
C THR A 11 10.63 -2.50 -5.31
N LYS A 12 11.53 -3.26 -4.71
CA LYS A 12 11.99 -4.53 -5.26
C LYS A 12 10.95 -5.65 -5.15
N HIS A 13 10.13 -5.61 -4.10
CA HIS A 13 9.11 -6.62 -3.80
C HIS A 13 7.74 -5.95 -3.61
N PRO A 14 7.11 -5.46 -4.69
CA PRO A 14 5.98 -4.54 -4.58
C PRO A 14 4.65 -5.15 -4.17
N THR A 15 4.52 -6.48 -4.16
CA THR A 15 3.26 -7.10 -3.74
C THR A 15 3.11 -7.02 -2.23
N ALA A 16 2.08 -6.30 -1.78
CA ALA A 16 1.69 -6.23 -0.38
C ALA A 16 0.45 -7.08 -0.14
N TYR A 17 0.37 -7.70 1.03
CA TYR A 17 -0.91 -8.19 1.55
C TYR A 17 -1.47 -7.08 2.44
N MET A 18 -2.57 -6.49 1.99
CA MET A 18 -3.17 -5.31 2.62
C MET A 18 -4.38 -5.72 3.44
N ALA A 19 -4.33 -5.41 4.73
CA ALA A 19 -5.46 -5.60 5.62
C ALA A 19 -6.27 -4.31 5.74
N THR A 20 -7.60 -4.46 5.73
CA THR A 20 -8.56 -3.40 5.99
C THR A 20 -9.61 -3.92 6.97
N VAL A 21 -10.41 -3.01 7.51
CA VAL A 21 -11.47 -3.37 8.46
C VAL A 21 -12.80 -2.83 7.96
N ASP A 22 -13.81 -3.70 7.92
CA ASP A 22 -15.20 -3.31 7.65
C ASP A 22 -16.03 -3.59 8.92
N GLY A 23 -16.33 -2.53 9.65
CA GLY A 23 -16.90 -2.66 11.00
C GLY A 23 -15.93 -3.40 11.92
N THR A 24 -16.30 -4.62 12.32
CA THR A 24 -15.42 -5.48 13.13
C THR A 24 -14.77 -6.61 12.33
N LYS A 25 -15.02 -6.66 11.01
CA LYS A 25 -14.53 -7.75 10.15
C LYS A 25 -13.23 -7.35 9.48
N PRO A 26 -12.14 -8.08 9.70
CA PRO A 26 -10.89 -7.87 8.96
C PRO A 26 -11.00 -8.49 7.56
N HIS A 27 -10.39 -7.82 6.59
CA HIS A 27 -10.24 -8.32 5.23
C HIS A 27 -8.78 -8.19 4.80
N VAL A 28 -8.31 -9.12 3.98
CA VAL A 28 -6.95 -9.08 3.44
C VAL A 28 -6.96 -9.46 1.96
N ARG A 29 -6.14 -8.80 1.17
CA ARG A 29 -5.95 -9.09 -0.27
C ARG A 29 -4.54 -8.70 -0.69
N ALA A 30 -4.09 -9.32 -1.78
CA ALA A 30 -2.84 -8.92 -2.43
C ALA A 30 -3.06 -7.62 -3.21
N MET A 31 -2.14 -6.68 -3.05
CA MET A 31 -2.16 -5.38 -3.74
C MET A 31 -0.76 -5.08 -4.26
N GLY A 32 -0.66 -4.69 -5.54
CA GLY A 32 0.60 -4.20 -6.07
C GLY A 32 0.86 -2.75 -5.66
N THR A 33 1.97 -2.51 -4.97
CA THR A 33 2.41 -1.15 -4.68
C THR A 33 2.74 -0.44 -5.98
N TYR A 34 2.18 0.76 -6.17
CA TYR A 34 2.48 1.55 -7.35
C TYR A 34 3.87 2.19 -7.26
N ARG A 35 4.16 2.85 -6.15
CA ARG A 35 5.46 3.49 -5.89
C ARG A 35 5.67 3.64 -4.38
N ALA A 36 6.90 3.51 -3.93
CA ALA A 36 7.28 3.76 -2.54
C ALA A 36 8.53 4.65 -2.54
N ASP A 37 8.37 5.87 -2.05
CA ASP A 37 9.43 6.86 -1.95
C ASP A 37 9.21 7.75 -0.72
N GLU A 38 9.93 8.86 -0.63
CA GLU A 38 9.79 9.81 0.49
C GLU A 38 8.41 10.45 0.58
N ASN A 39 7.60 10.37 -0.49
CA ASN A 39 6.21 10.87 -0.49
C ASN A 39 5.22 9.85 0.08
N GLY A 40 5.68 8.64 0.34
CA GLY A 40 4.88 7.57 0.92
C GLY A 40 4.76 6.34 0.05
N ILE A 41 3.93 5.41 0.50
CA ILE A 41 3.63 4.16 -0.21
C ILE A 41 2.30 4.35 -0.93
N ILE A 42 2.32 4.28 -2.26
CA ILE A 42 1.18 4.65 -3.11
C ILE A 42 0.54 3.39 -3.69
N PHE A 43 -0.78 3.31 -3.53
CA PHE A 43 -1.61 2.26 -4.12
C PHE A 43 -2.69 2.88 -5.00
N SER A 44 -3.05 2.17 -6.06
CA SER A 44 -4.20 2.52 -6.90
C SER A 44 -5.17 1.35 -6.95
N MET A 45 -6.43 1.65 -7.19
CA MET A 45 -7.50 0.65 -7.29
C MET A 45 -8.69 1.21 -8.05
N GLN A 46 -9.56 0.33 -8.54
CA GLN A 46 -10.84 0.73 -9.11
C GLN A 46 -11.79 1.10 -7.96
N THR A 47 -12.45 2.25 -8.05
CA THR A 47 -13.34 2.74 -6.98
C THR A 47 -14.57 1.87 -6.71
N PRO A 48 -15.11 1.07 -7.66
CA PRO A 48 -16.18 0.12 -7.33
C PRO A 48 -15.77 -1.05 -6.42
N LYS A 49 -14.47 -1.30 -6.25
CA LYS A 49 -13.99 -2.45 -5.44
C LYS A 49 -14.16 -2.24 -3.94
N ASP A 50 -14.33 -3.34 -3.23
CA ASP A 50 -14.52 -3.35 -1.78
C ASP A 50 -13.37 -2.68 -1.03
N VAL A 51 -12.13 -2.89 -1.47
CA VAL A 51 -10.95 -2.28 -0.84
C VAL A 51 -11.05 -0.76 -0.82
N TYR A 52 -11.49 -0.14 -1.91
CA TYR A 52 -11.68 1.30 -1.97
C TYR A 52 -12.73 1.77 -0.96
N LYS A 53 -13.89 1.12 -0.96
CA LYS A 53 -15.00 1.45 -0.06
C LYS A 53 -14.60 1.28 1.40
N GLN A 54 -13.86 0.23 1.71
CA GLN A 54 -13.38 -0.04 3.06
C GLN A 54 -12.39 1.02 3.52
N LEU A 55 -11.42 1.42 2.69
CA LEU A 55 -10.45 2.45 3.03
C LEU A 55 -11.07 3.85 3.16
N VAL A 56 -12.08 4.18 2.35
CA VAL A 56 -12.83 5.43 2.50
C VAL A 56 -13.53 5.48 3.85
N LYS A 57 -14.15 4.39 4.26
CA LYS A 57 -14.91 4.30 5.50
C LYS A 57 -14.01 4.19 6.73
N ASN A 58 -12.94 3.40 6.64
CA ASN A 58 -11.94 3.22 7.70
C ASN A 58 -10.55 3.13 7.07
N PRO A 59 -9.77 4.21 7.09
CA PRO A 59 -8.47 4.26 6.43
C PRO A 59 -7.34 3.56 7.18
N GLU A 60 -7.61 2.97 8.33
CA GLU A 60 -6.60 2.18 9.05
C GLU A 60 -6.23 0.93 8.25
N THR A 61 -4.94 0.67 8.12
CA THR A 61 -4.43 -0.45 7.34
C THR A 61 -3.17 -1.03 7.95
N GLU A 62 -2.92 -2.28 7.61
CA GLU A 62 -1.62 -2.89 7.79
C GLU A 62 -1.23 -3.61 6.51
N LEU A 63 0.01 -3.36 6.06
CA LEU A 63 0.61 -3.96 4.89
C LEU A 63 1.60 -5.02 5.34
N CYS A 64 1.65 -6.14 4.64
CA CYS A 64 2.67 -7.16 4.85
C CYS A 64 3.38 -7.47 3.54
N TYR A 65 4.69 -7.27 3.52
CA TYR A 65 5.58 -7.67 2.44
C TYR A 65 6.44 -8.82 2.94
N PHE A 66 6.59 -9.84 2.12
CA PHE A 66 7.43 -10.99 2.51
C PHE A 66 8.30 -11.43 1.34
N ALA A 67 9.60 -11.38 1.54
CA ALA A 67 10.58 -11.86 0.58
C ALA A 67 11.93 -12.15 1.25
N ASP A 68 12.66 -13.11 0.73
CA ASP A 68 14.03 -13.43 1.18
C ASP A 68 14.14 -13.66 2.68
N GLY A 69 13.10 -14.22 3.30
CA GLY A 69 13.06 -14.48 4.74
C GLY A 69 12.78 -13.25 5.59
N VAL A 70 12.52 -12.10 4.98
CA VAL A 70 12.17 -10.86 5.67
C VAL A 70 10.67 -10.65 5.58
N GLN A 71 10.03 -10.43 6.73
CA GLN A 71 8.66 -9.98 6.82
C GLN A 71 8.67 -8.50 7.23
N LEU A 72 8.20 -7.66 6.33
CA LEU A 72 8.04 -6.23 6.59
C LEU A 72 6.55 -5.95 6.78
N ARG A 73 6.19 -5.44 7.95
CA ARG A 73 4.82 -5.02 8.24
C ARG A 73 4.79 -3.50 8.41
N VAL A 74 3.90 -2.83 7.69
CA VAL A 74 3.75 -1.38 7.78
C VAL A 74 2.33 -1.06 8.16
N SER A 75 2.14 -0.48 9.32
CA SER A 75 0.82 -0.04 9.80
C SER A 75 0.69 1.48 9.71
N GLY A 76 -0.52 1.93 9.50
CA GLY A 76 -0.79 3.37 9.47
C GLY A 76 -2.16 3.68 8.89
N ARG A 77 -2.34 4.97 8.61
CA ARG A 77 -3.60 5.51 8.13
C ARG A 77 -3.43 5.97 6.69
N MET A 78 -4.19 5.37 5.78
CA MET A 78 -4.20 5.77 4.37
C MET A 78 -4.79 7.16 4.20
N GLN A 79 -4.24 7.91 3.25
CA GLN A 79 -4.78 9.21 2.85
C GLN A 79 -5.18 9.11 1.38
N GLU A 80 -6.43 9.43 1.08
CA GLU A 80 -6.89 9.47 -0.30
C GLU A 80 -6.28 10.67 -1.01
N SER A 81 -5.73 10.44 -2.21
CA SER A 81 -5.21 11.50 -3.06
C SER A 81 -6.21 11.79 -4.18
N THR A 82 -6.50 13.08 -4.37
CA THR A 82 -7.32 13.56 -5.49
C THR A 82 -6.49 14.20 -6.59
N ASP A 83 -5.18 14.06 -6.54
CA ASP A 83 -4.26 14.62 -7.54
C ASP A 83 -4.51 14.00 -8.92
N LEU A 84 -5.04 14.81 -9.83
CA LEU A 84 -5.37 14.36 -11.19
C LEU A 84 -4.12 13.99 -11.98
N ASN A 85 -3.02 14.69 -11.79
CA ASN A 85 -1.77 14.39 -12.50
C ASN A 85 -1.23 13.01 -12.10
N LEU A 86 -1.32 12.66 -10.82
CA LEU A 86 -0.93 11.33 -10.35
C LEU A 86 -1.85 10.24 -10.93
N ARG A 87 -3.16 10.48 -10.97
CA ARG A 87 -4.11 9.54 -11.61
C ARG A 87 -3.79 9.32 -13.08
N LYS A 88 -3.51 10.39 -13.82
CA LYS A 88 -3.13 10.31 -15.25
C LYS A 88 -1.84 9.51 -15.43
N GLU A 89 -0.83 9.76 -14.60
CA GLU A 89 0.41 9.01 -14.61
C GLU A 89 0.17 7.51 -14.38
N ILE A 90 -0.64 7.17 -13.38
CA ILE A 90 -0.97 5.79 -13.04
C ILE A 90 -1.69 5.09 -14.20
N VAL A 91 -2.68 5.74 -14.80
CA VAL A 91 -3.44 5.17 -15.92
C VAL A 91 -2.55 4.97 -17.15
N GLU A 92 -1.61 5.87 -17.38
CA GLU A 92 -0.66 5.74 -18.48
C GLU A 92 0.25 4.51 -18.31
N LYS A 93 0.69 4.22 -17.10
CA LYS A 93 1.51 3.05 -16.78
C LYS A 93 0.71 1.77 -16.57
N ARG A 94 -0.52 1.88 -16.07
CA ARG A 94 -1.44 0.78 -15.81
C ARG A 94 -2.66 0.92 -16.71
N THR A 95 -2.49 0.54 -17.96
CA THR A 95 -3.46 0.81 -19.03
C THR A 95 -4.79 0.07 -18.86
N PHE A 96 -4.83 -0.94 -17.99
CA PHE A 96 -6.08 -1.65 -17.69
C PHE A 96 -7.15 -0.76 -17.04
N TYR A 97 -6.78 0.43 -16.54
CA TYR A 97 -7.76 1.42 -16.05
C TYR A 97 -8.50 2.16 -17.17
N LYS A 98 -7.93 2.21 -18.38
CA LYS A 98 -8.47 3.06 -19.47
C LYS A 98 -9.93 2.82 -19.79
N PRO A 99 -10.42 1.57 -19.95
CA PRO A 99 -11.83 1.36 -20.24
C PRO A 99 -12.77 1.93 -19.17
N GLY A 100 -12.43 1.79 -17.91
CA GLY A 100 -13.22 2.34 -16.81
C GLY A 100 -13.20 3.87 -16.76
N VAL A 101 -12.03 4.47 -17.02
CA VAL A 101 -11.90 5.93 -17.10
C VAL A 101 -12.70 6.49 -18.27
N ASP A 102 -12.67 5.82 -19.43
CA ASP A 102 -13.44 6.23 -20.60
C ASP A 102 -14.95 6.19 -20.33
N LYS A 103 -15.39 5.20 -19.55
CA LYS A 103 -16.82 5.03 -19.21
C LYS A 103 -17.26 5.95 -18.08
N ASP A 104 -16.50 6.00 -16.99
CA ASP A 104 -16.91 6.60 -15.71
C ASP A 104 -16.10 7.84 -15.33
N GLY A 105 -15.09 8.22 -16.12
CA GLY A 105 -14.21 9.35 -15.83
C GLY A 105 -13.10 9.00 -14.84
N TRP A 106 -12.33 10.02 -14.45
CA TRP A 106 -11.15 9.86 -13.58
C TRP A 106 -11.50 9.36 -12.18
N GLY A 107 -12.73 9.55 -11.72
CA GLY A 107 -13.23 9.01 -10.48
C GLY A 107 -13.24 7.47 -10.40
N TYR A 108 -13.05 6.78 -11.53
CA TYR A 108 -12.90 5.33 -11.56
C TYR A 108 -11.60 4.87 -10.91
N VAL A 109 -10.59 5.73 -10.84
CA VAL A 109 -9.28 5.40 -10.24
C VAL A 109 -9.18 6.00 -8.86
N GLY A 110 -9.16 5.16 -7.84
CA GLY A 110 -8.87 5.54 -6.46
C GLY A 110 -7.37 5.48 -6.21
N VAL A 111 -6.86 6.46 -5.47
CA VAL A 111 -5.45 6.50 -5.06
C VAL A 111 -5.37 6.75 -3.57
N PHE A 112 -4.63 5.90 -2.88
CA PHE A 112 -4.33 6.05 -1.46
C PHE A 112 -2.83 6.05 -1.23
N ILE A 113 -2.39 6.90 -0.30
CA ILE A 113 -0.99 7.05 0.07
C ILE A 113 -0.84 6.84 1.56
N LEU A 114 0.07 5.94 1.95
CA LEU A 114 0.49 5.78 3.34
C LEU A 114 1.74 6.63 3.55
N LYS A 115 1.56 7.85 4.07
CA LYS A 115 2.65 8.84 4.22
C LYS A 115 3.47 8.63 5.49
N HIS A 116 2.80 8.28 6.58
CA HIS A 116 3.41 8.17 7.90
C HIS A 116 3.10 6.81 8.50
N GLY A 117 3.76 5.78 7.97
CA GLY A 117 3.61 4.43 8.46
C GLY A 117 4.64 4.10 9.54
N LYS A 118 4.30 3.12 10.37
CA LYS A 118 5.25 2.49 11.28
C LYS A 118 5.59 1.11 10.72
N ALA A 119 6.85 0.91 10.39
CA ALA A 119 7.35 -0.36 9.86
C ALA A 119 7.90 -1.24 10.98
N ALA A 120 7.53 -2.51 10.97
CA ALA A 120 8.14 -3.54 11.79
C ALA A 120 8.87 -4.52 10.87
N VAL A 121 10.17 -4.67 11.07
CA VAL A 121 11.01 -5.57 10.28
C VAL A 121 11.30 -6.83 11.10
N ILE A 122 10.95 -7.99 10.54
CA ILE A 122 11.20 -9.30 11.14
C ILE A 122 12.03 -10.09 10.15
N ASP A 123 13.29 -10.31 10.51
CA ASP A 123 14.22 -11.07 9.66
C ASP A 123 14.41 -12.47 10.25
N SER A 124 14.04 -13.51 9.52
CA SER A 124 14.17 -14.89 9.95
C SER A 124 15.63 -15.35 10.11
N LYS A 125 16.57 -14.60 9.52
CA LYS A 125 18.01 -14.85 9.66
C LYS A 125 18.63 -14.14 10.87
N ALA A 126 17.84 -13.31 11.57
CA ALA A 126 18.29 -12.63 12.77
C ALA A 126 18.37 -13.60 13.97
N ALA A 127 18.91 -13.11 15.09
CA ALA A 127 19.05 -13.87 16.32
C ALA A 127 17.73 -14.47 16.82
N PRO A 128 17.77 -15.59 17.56
CA PRO A 128 16.57 -16.22 18.11
C PRO A 128 15.68 -15.22 18.88
N GLY A 129 14.35 -15.37 18.72
CA GLY A 129 13.37 -14.46 19.33
C GLY A 129 12.83 -13.39 18.39
N PHE A 130 13.38 -13.25 17.21
CA PHE A 130 12.88 -12.34 16.16
C PHE A 130 12.53 -10.95 16.72
N PRO A 131 13.50 -10.18 17.27
CA PRO A 131 13.20 -8.86 17.79
C PRO A 131 12.62 -8.00 16.69
N LYS A 132 11.46 -7.38 16.96
CA LYS A 132 10.86 -6.44 16.04
C LYS A 132 11.62 -5.13 16.12
N ASN A 133 12.19 -4.70 15.01
CA ASN A 133 12.75 -3.38 14.87
C ASN A 133 11.71 -2.48 14.25
N PHE A 134 11.35 -1.39 14.92
CA PHE A 134 10.36 -0.42 14.43
C PHE A 134 11.06 0.77 13.79
N VAL A 135 10.56 1.18 12.64
CA VAL A 135 11.07 2.34 11.89
C VAL A 135 9.90 3.21 11.48
N ASP A 136 9.99 4.50 11.78
CA ASP A 136 9.01 5.47 11.30
C ASP A 136 9.32 5.86 9.85
N LEU A 137 8.30 5.86 9.02
CA LEU A 137 8.40 6.19 7.59
C LEU A 137 7.94 7.61 7.28
#